data_4964474e8e93675b4c8f25c9b57fd533
#
_entry.id   4964474e8e93675b4c8f25c9b57fd533
#
_cell.length_a   1.000
_cell.length_b   1.000
_cell.length_c   1.000
_cell.angle_alpha   90.00
_cell.angle_beta   90.00
_cell.angle_gamma   90.00
#
_symmetry.space_group_name_H-M   'P 1'
#
loop_
_entity.id
_entity.type
_entity.pdbx_description
1 polymer ?
#
loop_
_entity_poly.entity_id
_entity_poly.type
_entity_poly.pdbx_seq_one_letter_code
_entity_poly.pdbx_strand_id
1 'polypeptide(L)'
;MPQTITITNKDILQQVKLSYKIPEIVEQIISRKVIRTAAEEAGIKIDTEELQKTADLFRLINKLTSAEETWEWLEKYGLSLDDFEEIVYNSILISKLSQHLFIDKIEPYFFEHQLDYAGVVMYEVVLDDEDLALELFYAIKEGEMSFYDVGHKYIQDTELRRSGGYKGMVFRNSLKPEISAAVFTAKPPELIKPILTSKGVHLILVEEIIQSQLNDKLYQEISSHLFSEWLKQQIAKIEVIKHWNDLS
;
A
#
# COMPACT_ATOMS: atom_id res chain seq x y z
N MET A 1 10.53 13.24 -44.83
CA MET A 1 9.38 12.30 -44.85
C MET A 1 9.30 11.67 -43.44
N PRO A 2 8.15 11.52 -42.84
CA PRO A 2 8.06 10.82 -41.58
C PRO A 2 8.49 9.36 -41.79
N GLN A 3 9.28 8.84 -40.86
CA GLN A 3 9.73 7.44 -40.88
C GLN A 3 8.60 6.58 -40.35
N THR A 4 8.13 5.62 -41.15
CA THR A 4 7.09 4.67 -40.73
C THR A 4 7.73 3.45 -40.09
N ILE A 5 7.31 3.09 -38.89
CA ILE A 5 7.72 1.88 -38.17
C ILE A 5 6.47 1.00 -38.03
N THR A 6 6.59 -0.27 -38.42
CA THR A 6 5.52 -1.26 -38.23
C THR A 6 5.83 -2.10 -36.99
N ILE A 7 4.88 -2.20 -36.07
CA ILE A 7 4.97 -3.03 -34.86
C ILE A 7 4.00 -4.19 -34.95
N THR A 8 4.48 -5.38 -34.70
CA THR A 8 3.71 -6.63 -34.76
C THR A 8 3.55 -7.25 -33.36
N ASN A 9 2.64 -8.21 -33.22
CA ASN A 9 2.48 -8.99 -31.98
C ASN A 9 3.80 -9.68 -31.56
N LYS A 10 4.60 -10.10 -32.56
CA LYS A 10 5.93 -10.70 -32.30
C LYS A 10 6.88 -9.70 -31.66
N ASP A 11 6.87 -8.45 -32.11
CA ASP A 11 7.69 -7.39 -31.53
C ASP A 11 7.28 -7.07 -30.09
N ILE A 12 5.96 -7.01 -29.84
CA ILE A 12 5.41 -6.82 -28.48
C ILE A 12 5.85 -7.93 -27.57
N LEU A 13 5.67 -9.20 -27.99
CA LEU A 13 6.05 -10.36 -27.19
C LEU A 13 7.56 -10.40 -26.92
N GLN A 14 8.37 -10.08 -27.95
CA GLN A 14 9.82 -10.01 -27.80
C GLN A 14 10.21 -8.91 -26.79
N GLN A 15 9.56 -7.76 -26.84
CA GLN A 15 9.80 -6.68 -25.86
C GLN A 15 9.41 -7.08 -24.44
N VAL A 16 8.29 -7.79 -24.27
CA VAL A 16 7.87 -8.34 -22.96
C VAL A 16 8.94 -9.28 -22.40
N LYS A 17 9.54 -10.17 -23.25
CA LYS A 17 10.63 -11.06 -22.87
C LYS A 17 11.88 -10.27 -22.45
N LEU A 18 12.29 -9.30 -23.27
CA LEU A 18 13.49 -8.48 -23.01
C LEU A 18 13.35 -7.58 -21.78
N SER A 19 12.12 -7.23 -21.42
CA SER A 19 11.82 -6.46 -20.21
C SER A 19 11.65 -7.32 -18.94
N TYR A 20 11.91 -8.63 -19.02
CA TYR A 20 11.76 -9.57 -17.90
C TYR A 20 10.35 -9.64 -17.31
N LYS A 21 9.31 -9.27 -18.10
CA LYS A 21 7.91 -9.18 -17.66
C LYS A 21 7.13 -10.50 -17.70
N ILE A 22 7.70 -11.56 -18.29
CA ILE A 22 7.04 -12.86 -18.41
C ILE A 22 6.59 -13.43 -17.06
N PRO A 23 7.41 -13.46 -15.98
CA PRO A 23 6.98 -13.99 -14.68
C PRO A 23 5.76 -13.25 -14.13
N GLU A 24 5.77 -11.92 -14.20
CA GLU A 24 4.68 -11.05 -13.73
C GLU A 24 3.37 -11.32 -14.52
N ILE A 25 3.46 -11.42 -15.85
CA ILE A 25 2.30 -11.70 -16.69
C ILE A 25 1.73 -13.10 -16.40
N VAL A 26 2.60 -14.09 -16.24
CA VAL A 26 2.17 -15.46 -15.88
C VAL A 26 1.45 -15.46 -14.53
N GLU A 27 1.98 -14.77 -13.53
CA GLU A 27 1.34 -14.65 -12.22
C GLU A 27 -0.04 -13.97 -12.33
N GLN A 28 -0.16 -12.91 -13.13
CA GLN A 28 -1.45 -12.24 -13.38
C GLN A 28 -2.45 -13.16 -14.09
N ILE A 29 -2.01 -14.00 -15.04
CA ILE A 29 -2.87 -14.97 -15.71
C ILE A 29 -3.36 -16.03 -14.72
N ILE A 30 -2.47 -16.55 -13.88
CA ILE A 30 -2.83 -17.54 -12.86
C ILE A 30 -3.80 -16.93 -11.86
N SER A 31 -3.52 -15.71 -11.37
CA SER A 31 -4.38 -14.97 -10.44
C SER A 31 -5.80 -14.85 -10.97
N ARG A 32 -5.97 -14.41 -12.23
CA ARG A 32 -7.29 -14.32 -12.86
C ARG A 32 -8.03 -15.67 -12.92
N LYS A 33 -7.33 -16.74 -13.28
CA LYS A 33 -7.93 -18.08 -13.32
C LYS A 33 -8.36 -18.55 -11.93
N VAL A 34 -7.50 -18.37 -10.92
CA VAL A 34 -7.81 -18.71 -9.52
C VAL A 34 -9.03 -17.97 -9.01
N ILE A 35 -9.08 -16.66 -9.22
CA ILE A 35 -10.20 -15.81 -8.80
C ILE A 35 -11.49 -16.26 -9.47
N ARG A 36 -11.46 -16.53 -10.79
CA ARG A 36 -12.64 -16.96 -11.53
C ARG A 36 -13.16 -18.31 -11.03
N THR A 37 -12.29 -19.31 -10.88
CA THR A 37 -12.66 -20.61 -10.34
C THR A 37 -13.25 -20.50 -8.94
N ALA A 38 -12.61 -19.76 -8.04
CA ALA A 38 -13.10 -19.58 -6.68
C ALA A 38 -14.45 -18.85 -6.62
N ALA A 39 -14.67 -17.87 -7.50
CA ALA A 39 -15.95 -17.18 -7.59
C ALA A 39 -17.07 -18.07 -8.14
N GLU A 40 -16.77 -18.92 -9.12
CA GLU A 40 -17.69 -19.93 -9.64
C GLU A 40 -18.08 -20.93 -8.55
N GLU A 41 -17.10 -21.46 -7.80
CA GLU A 41 -17.31 -22.37 -6.67
C GLU A 41 -18.16 -21.71 -5.57
N ALA A 42 -17.96 -20.42 -5.32
CA ALA A 42 -18.74 -19.64 -4.36
C ALA A 42 -20.15 -19.25 -4.90
N GLY A 43 -20.48 -19.56 -6.16
CA GLY A 43 -21.74 -19.23 -6.78
C GLY A 43 -21.95 -17.73 -6.98
N ILE A 44 -20.88 -16.94 -7.08
CA ILE A 44 -20.93 -15.49 -7.27
C ILE A 44 -21.47 -15.19 -8.66
N LYS A 45 -22.53 -14.38 -8.72
CA LYS A 45 -23.14 -13.90 -9.96
C LYS A 45 -22.99 -12.38 -10.05
N ILE A 46 -22.75 -11.91 -11.25
CA ILE A 46 -22.70 -10.49 -11.60
C ILE A 46 -23.87 -10.23 -12.55
N ASP A 47 -24.70 -9.27 -12.24
CA ASP A 47 -25.80 -8.86 -13.12
C ASP A 47 -25.38 -7.70 -14.03
N THR A 48 -26.21 -7.46 -15.05
CA THR A 48 -25.94 -6.42 -16.05
C THR A 48 -25.94 -5.01 -15.47
N GLU A 49 -26.73 -4.76 -14.41
CA GLU A 49 -26.80 -3.45 -13.78
C GLU A 49 -25.51 -3.15 -13.00
N GLU A 50 -24.96 -4.13 -12.28
CA GLU A 50 -23.68 -4.02 -11.61
C GLU A 50 -22.54 -3.77 -12.61
N LEU A 51 -22.56 -4.50 -13.74
CA LEU A 51 -21.58 -4.34 -14.80
C LEU A 51 -21.61 -2.91 -15.36
N GLN A 52 -22.80 -2.41 -15.68
CA GLN A 52 -22.98 -1.05 -16.20
C GLN A 52 -22.51 0.02 -15.21
N LYS A 53 -22.93 -0.07 -13.96
CA LYS A 53 -22.53 0.88 -12.91
C LYS A 53 -21.01 0.92 -12.72
N THR A 54 -20.37 -0.25 -12.74
CA THR A 54 -18.91 -0.33 -12.58
C THR A 54 -18.19 0.18 -13.82
N ALA A 55 -18.70 -0.07 -15.03
CA ALA A 55 -18.19 0.50 -16.26
C ALA A 55 -18.26 2.03 -16.25
N ASP A 56 -19.38 2.60 -15.81
CA ASP A 56 -19.54 4.06 -15.72
C ASP A 56 -18.61 4.65 -14.66
N LEU A 57 -18.42 3.98 -13.52
CA LEU A 57 -17.45 4.39 -12.49
C LEU A 57 -16.01 4.32 -13.01
N PHE A 58 -15.64 3.25 -13.74
CA PHE A 58 -14.32 3.13 -14.37
C PHE A 58 -14.05 4.29 -15.33
N ARG A 59 -15.04 4.61 -16.18
CA ARG A 59 -14.94 5.75 -17.11
C ARG A 59 -14.75 7.06 -16.36
N LEU A 60 -15.53 7.30 -15.31
CA LEU A 60 -15.41 8.51 -14.48
C LEU A 60 -14.01 8.65 -13.85
N ILE A 61 -13.50 7.59 -13.24
CA ILE A 61 -12.18 7.57 -12.59
C ILE A 61 -11.06 7.85 -13.61
N ASN A 62 -11.19 7.31 -14.83
CA ASN A 62 -10.23 7.50 -15.91
C ASN A 62 -10.49 8.75 -16.74
N LYS A 63 -11.44 9.61 -16.33
CA LYS A 63 -11.82 10.86 -17.01
C LYS A 63 -12.31 10.65 -18.45
N LEU A 64 -12.96 9.52 -18.72
CA LEU A 64 -13.56 9.19 -20.02
C LEU A 64 -15.01 9.66 -19.99
N THR A 65 -15.23 10.94 -20.27
CA THR A 65 -16.52 11.62 -20.10
C THR A 65 -17.44 11.47 -21.31
N SER A 66 -16.89 11.05 -22.46
CA SER A 66 -17.64 10.82 -23.70
C SER A 66 -17.39 9.42 -24.29
N ALA A 67 -18.20 9.05 -25.26
CA ALA A 67 -17.99 7.82 -26.04
C ALA A 67 -16.69 7.89 -26.84
N GLU A 68 -16.41 9.04 -27.44
CA GLU A 68 -15.19 9.30 -28.23
C GLU A 68 -13.94 9.09 -27.38
N GLU A 69 -13.88 9.69 -26.17
CA GLU A 69 -12.75 9.53 -25.25
C GLU A 69 -12.58 8.07 -24.81
N THR A 70 -13.69 7.33 -24.67
CA THR A 70 -13.64 5.89 -24.36
C THR A 70 -13.03 5.10 -25.51
N TRP A 71 -13.44 5.40 -26.76
CA TRP A 71 -12.90 4.74 -27.94
C TRP A 71 -11.41 5.05 -28.16
N GLU A 72 -11.00 6.31 -28.02
CA GLU A 72 -9.60 6.71 -28.08
C GLU A 72 -8.74 6.03 -27.01
N TRP A 73 -9.30 5.86 -25.81
CA TRP A 73 -8.63 5.14 -24.73
C TRP A 73 -8.47 3.65 -25.07
N LEU A 74 -9.51 2.99 -25.58
CA LEU A 74 -9.44 1.59 -26.01
C LEU A 74 -8.40 1.42 -27.12
N GLU A 75 -8.43 2.24 -28.14
CA GLU A 75 -7.49 2.20 -29.26
C GLU A 75 -6.04 2.40 -28.78
N LYS A 76 -5.81 3.37 -27.90
CA LYS A 76 -4.49 3.63 -27.30
C LYS A 76 -3.89 2.40 -26.61
N TYR A 77 -4.73 1.59 -25.97
CA TYR A 77 -4.30 0.38 -25.26
C TYR A 77 -4.46 -0.91 -26.05
N GLY A 78 -4.93 -0.81 -27.30
CA GLY A 78 -5.19 -1.97 -28.16
C GLY A 78 -6.28 -2.90 -27.64
N LEU A 79 -7.28 -2.33 -26.96
CA LEU A 79 -8.39 -3.05 -26.34
C LEU A 79 -9.65 -3.01 -27.22
N SER A 80 -10.41 -4.10 -27.22
CA SER A 80 -11.78 -4.15 -27.73
C SER A 80 -12.80 -3.77 -26.64
N LEU A 81 -14.07 -3.64 -27.01
CA LEU A 81 -15.16 -3.51 -26.03
C LEU A 81 -15.27 -4.73 -25.14
N ASP A 82 -15.08 -5.93 -25.70
CA ASP A 82 -15.12 -7.18 -24.95
C ASP A 82 -13.98 -7.23 -23.90
N ASP A 83 -12.79 -6.72 -24.25
CA ASP A 83 -11.70 -6.60 -23.30
C ASP A 83 -12.03 -5.61 -22.18
N PHE A 84 -12.69 -4.51 -22.50
CA PHE A 84 -13.16 -3.54 -21.51
C PHE A 84 -14.19 -4.15 -20.56
N GLU A 85 -15.19 -4.87 -21.11
CA GLU A 85 -16.17 -5.59 -20.33
C GLU A 85 -15.52 -6.64 -19.42
N GLU A 86 -14.55 -7.39 -19.93
CA GLU A 86 -13.75 -8.35 -19.15
C GLU A 86 -12.98 -7.67 -17.99
N ILE A 87 -12.40 -6.49 -18.22
CA ILE A 87 -11.72 -5.72 -17.17
C ILE A 87 -12.71 -5.33 -16.07
N VAL A 88 -13.87 -4.79 -16.44
CA VAL A 88 -14.92 -4.38 -15.50
C VAL A 88 -15.45 -5.60 -14.73
N TYR A 89 -15.77 -6.67 -15.45
CA TYR A 89 -16.25 -7.93 -14.87
C TYR A 89 -15.28 -8.46 -13.81
N ASN A 90 -13.99 -8.53 -14.13
CA ASN A 90 -12.97 -9.03 -13.20
C ASN A 90 -12.85 -8.15 -11.95
N SER A 91 -13.02 -6.83 -12.08
CA SER A 91 -12.98 -5.93 -10.91
C SER A 91 -14.16 -6.18 -9.94
N ILE A 92 -15.37 -6.40 -10.47
CA ILE A 92 -16.54 -6.76 -9.66
C ILE A 92 -16.33 -8.13 -9.01
N LEU A 93 -15.83 -9.10 -9.78
CA LEU A 93 -15.60 -10.46 -9.31
C LEU A 93 -14.64 -10.49 -8.11
N ILE A 94 -13.52 -9.74 -8.19
CA ILE A 94 -12.57 -9.58 -7.10
C ILE A 94 -13.25 -8.99 -5.87
N SER A 95 -14.01 -7.92 -6.03
CA SER A 95 -14.71 -7.25 -4.93
C SER A 95 -15.71 -8.19 -4.24
N LYS A 96 -16.57 -8.85 -5.01
CA LYS A 96 -17.56 -9.79 -4.46
C LYS A 96 -16.91 -11.01 -3.80
N LEU A 97 -15.89 -11.57 -4.41
CA LEU A 97 -15.16 -12.72 -3.84
C LEU A 97 -14.45 -12.32 -2.55
N SER A 98 -13.79 -11.16 -2.52
CA SER A 98 -13.15 -10.65 -1.31
C SER A 98 -14.17 -10.46 -0.18
N GLN A 99 -15.32 -9.87 -0.47
CA GLN A 99 -16.40 -9.71 0.48
C GLN A 99 -16.92 -11.08 0.97
N HIS A 100 -17.18 -12.01 0.06
CA HIS A 100 -17.65 -13.36 0.41
C HIS A 100 -16.69 -14.11 1.32
N LEU A 101 -15.37 -14.01 1.09
CA LEU A 101 -14.36 -14.74 1.83
C LEU A 101 -14.02 -14.11 3.18
N PHE A 102 -14.14 -12.78 3.33
CA PHE A 102 -13.52 -12.07 4.44
C PHE A 102 -14.45 -11.15 5.23
N ILE A 103 -15.71 -10.93 4.84
CA ILE A 103 -16.62 -10.02 5.55
C ILE A 103 -16.65 -10.30 7.07
N ASP A 104 -16.73 -11.57 7.47
CA ASP A 104 -16.77 -11.98 8.88
C ASP A 104 -15.38 -12.12 9.53
N LYS A 105 -14.29 -11.90 8.77
CA LYS A 105 -12.92 -12.07 9.23
C LYS A 105 -12.19 -10.75 9.48
N ILE A 106 -12.67 -9.65 8.87
CA ILE A 106 -11.99 -8.35 8.95
C ILE A 106 -12.00 -7.81 10.36
N GLU A 107 -13.16 -7.83 11.03
CA GLU A 107 -13.28 -7.31 12.40
C GLU A 107 -12.46 -8.13 13.41
N PRO A 108 -12.53 -9.49 13.45
CA PRO A 108 -11.65 -10.30 14.27
C PRO A 108 -10.16 -10.06 14.00
N TYR A 109 -9.77 -9.99 12.72
CA TYR A 109 -8.40 -9.70 12.33
C TYR A 109 -7.93 -8.33 12.84
N PHE A 110 -8.78 -7.31 12.72
CA PHE A 110 -8.47 -5.97 13.24
C PHE A 110 -8.23 -6.02 14.76
N PHE A 111 -9.08 -6.67 15.54
CA PHE A 111 -8.91 -6.75 16.99
C PHE A 111 -7.66 -7.53 17.40
N GLU A 112 -7.32 -8.60 16.69
CA GLU A 112 -6.10 -9.37 16.92
C GLU A 112 -4.84 -8.53 16.65
N HIS A 113 -4.88 -7.65 15.62
CA HIS A 113 -3.76 -6.83 15.16
C HIS A 113 -3.93 -5.36 15.51
N GLN A 114 -4.84 -4.99 16.41
CA GLN A 114 -5.19 -3.61 16.70
C GLN A 114 -3.98 -2.75 17.08
N LEU A 115 -3.02 -3.32 17.78
CA LEU A 115 -1.81 -2.61 18.17
C LEU A 115 -0.93 -2.22 16.98
N ASP A 116 -0.93 -2.99 15.90
CA ASP A 116 -0.12 -2.72 14.71
C ASP A 116 -0.63 -1.50 13.93
N TYR A 117 -1.93 -1.22 14.08
CA TYR A 117 -2.60 -0.06 13.50
C TYR A 117 -2.63 1.17 14.40
N ALA A 118 -2.12 1.07 15.63
CA ALA A 118 -2.01 2.23 16.51
C ALA A 118 -1.02 3.25 15.94
N GLY A 119 -1.32 4.52 16.15
CA GLY A 119 -0.49 5.64 15.72
C GLY A 119 0.09 6.41 16.89
N VAL A 120 1.18 7.11 16.65
CA VAL A 120 1.77 8.06 17.58
C VAL A 120 2.02 9.37 16.86
N VAL A 121 1.62 10.48 17.47
CA VAL A 121 2.04 11.81 17.05
C VAL A 121 3.29 12.18 17.83
N MET A 122 4.36 12.44 17.11
CA MET A 122 5.66 12.64 17.76
C MET A 122 6.56 13.63 17.03
N TYR A 123 7.55 14.11 17.77
CA TYR A 123 8.72 14.82 17.25
C TYR A 123 9.94 13.94 17.40
N GLU A 124 10.88 14.03 16.44
CA GLU A 124 12.10 13.24 16.44
C GLU A 124 13.30 14.06 15.98
N VAL A 125 14.39 13.93 16.72
CA VAL A 125 15.74 14.39 16.33
C VAL A 125 16.67 13.19 16.40
N VAL A 126 17.43 12.95 15.33
CA VAL A 126 18.45 11.89 15.28
C VAL A 126 19.82 12.53 15.39
N LEU A 127 20.63 12.07 16.32
CA LEU A 127 21.96 12.56 16.63
C LEU A 127 22.98 11.43 16.45
N ASP A 128 24.22 11.79 16.15
CA ASP A 128 25.32 10.81 16.00
C ASP A 128 26.01 10.52 17.34
N ASP A 129 25.82 11.39 18.34
CA ASP A 129 26.49 11.38 19.63
C ASP A 129 25.50 11.09 20.77
N GLU A 130 25.77 10.04 21.56
CA GLU A 130 24.93 9.61 22.67
C GLU A 130 25.02 10.54 23.86
N ASP A 131 26.21 11.06 24.16
CA ASP A 131 26.44 11.99 25.29
C ASP A 131 25.70 13.30 25.02
N LEU A 132 25.77 13.82 23.79
CA LEU A 132 25.02 14.99 23.36
C LEU A 132 23.51 14.76 23.46
N ALA A 133 23.03 13.58 23.01
CA ALA A 133 21.62 13.26 23.11
C ALA A 133 21.10 13.22 24.52
N LEU A 134 21.94 12.73 25.47
CA LEU A 134 21.62 12.70 26.89
C LEU A 134 21.63 14.10 27.50
N GLU A 135 22.60 14.94 27.16
CA GLU A 135 22.67 16.35 27.58
C GLU A 135 21.42 17.11 27.15
N LEU A 136 21.02 16.98 25.87
CA LEU A 136 19.84 17.63 25.33
C LEU A 136 18.55 17.11 25.97
N PHE A 137 18.47 15.79 26.25
CA PHE A 137 17.36 15.22 26.99
C PHE A 137 17.16 15.88 28.34
N TYR A 138 18.22 16.05 29.12
CA TYR A 138 18.12 16.71 30.41
C TYR A 138 17.85 18.22 30.30
N ALA A 139 18.48 18.93 29.34
CA ALA A 139 18.19 20.34 29.09
C ALA A 139 16.72 20.60 28.75
N ILE A 140 16.10 19.73 27.93
CA ILE A 140 14.66 19.83 27.64
C ILE A 140 13.84 19.52 28.90
N LYS A 141 14.18 18.47 29.63
CA LYS A 141 13.45 18.03 30.82
C LYS A 141 13.47 19.07 31.95
N GLU A 142 14.57 19.82 32.08
CA GLU A 142 14.76 20.89 33.06
C GLU A 142 14.20 22.24 32.57
N GLY A 143 13.73 22.30 31.31
CA GLY A 143 13.14 23.50 30.73
C GLY A 143 14.16 24.57 30.27
N GLU A 144 15.43 24.21 30.15
CA GLU A 144 16.48 25.10 29.64
C GLU A 144 16.36 25.30 28.11
N MET A 145 15.86 24.31 27.41
CA MET A 145 15.59 24.35 25.97
C MET A 145 14.23 23.71 25.64
N SER A 146 13.58 24.14 24.56
CA SER A 146 12.44 23.42 24.01
C SER A 146 12.90 22.33 23.02
N PHE A 147 12.05 21.30 22.81
CA PHE A 147 12.32 20.31 21.78
C PHE A 147 12.44 20.92 20.38
N TYR A 148 11.64 21.98 20.13
CA TYR A 148 11.68 22.74 18.88
C TYR A 148 13.05 23.41 18.66
N ASP A 149 13.66 24.00 19.69
CA ASP A 149 15.00 24.62 19.59
C ASP A 149 16.06 23.57 19.25
N VAL A 150 15.98 22.39 19.86
CA VAL A 150 16.87 21.26 19.53
C VAL A 150 16.66 20.83 18.07
N GLY A 151 15.41 20.68 17.62
CA GLY A 151 15.11 20.37 16.24
C GLY A 151 15.69 21.39 15.26
N HIS A 152 15.52 22.67 15.54
CA HIS A 152 16.07 23.77 14.73
C HIS A 152 17.60 23.77 14.65
N LYS A 153 18.26 23.38 15.73
CA LYS A 153 19.72 23.44 15.83
C LYS A 153 20.42 22.22 15.22
N TYR A 154 19.83 21.03 15.36
CA TYR A 154 20.53 19.78 15.07
C TYR A 154 19.99 19.01 13.86
N ILE A 155 18.78 19.30 13.35
CA ILE A 155 18.25 18.62 12.17
C ILE A 155 18.87 19.19 10.90
N GLN A 156 19.41 18.29 10.04
CA GLN A 156 20.03 18.66 8.76
C GLN A 156 18.96 18.92 7.67
N ASP A 157 17.92 18.09 7.62
CA ASP A 157 16.82 18.26 6.66
C ASP A 157 16.07 19.57 6.89
N THR A 158 15.90 20.36 5.83
CA THR A 158 15.37 21.73 5.95
C THR A 158 13.90 21.76 6.33
N GLU A 159 13.08 20.85 5.80
CA GLU A 159 11.64 20.83 6.08
C GLU A 159 11.37 20.32 7.51
N LEU A 160 12.03 19.23 7.88
CA LEU A 160 11.93 18.67 9.23
C LEU A 160 12.50 19.64 10.29
N ARG A 161 13.58 20.36 9.98
CA ARG A 161 14.14 21.41 10.84
C ARG A 161 13.15 22.54 11.07
N ARG A 162 12.48 23.04 10.00
CA ARG A 162 11.47 24.10 10.10
C ARG A 162 10.28 23.71 10.96
N SER A 163 9.92 22.45 10.95
CA SER A 163 8.85 21.90 11.80
C SER A 163 9.34 21.52 13.21
N GLY A 164 10.60 21.75 13.56
CA GLY A 164 11.17 21.42 14.87
C GLY A 164 11.24 19.89 15.12
N GLY A 165 11.31 19.10 14.05
CA GLY A 165 11.34 17.64 14.14
C GLY A 165 9.96 16.96 14.16
N TYR A 166 8.87 17.70 13.88
CA TYR A 166 7.52 17.14 13.84
C TYR A 166 7.38 16.09 12.74
N LYS A 167 7.04 14.85 13.13
CA LYS A 167 6.84 13.72 12.22
C LYS A 167 5.38 13.49 11.85
N GLY A 168 4.47 14.21 12.52
CA GLY A 168 3.03 13.93 12.42
C GLY A 168 2.67 12.58 13.04
N MET A 169 1.60 11.99 12.51
CA MET A 169 1.16 10.66 12.93
C MET A 169 1.99 9.57 12.22
N VAL A 170 2.63 8.73 13.01
CA VAL A 170 3.43 7.59 12.57
C VAL A 170 2.80 6.31 13.09
N PHE A 171 2.55 5.33 12.22
CA PHE A 171 1.98 4.05 12.61
C PHE A 171 3.02 3.14 13.28
N ARG A 172 2.57 2.32 14.21
CA ARG A 172 3.41 1.39 14.97
C ARG A 172 4.24 0.47 14.07
N ASN A 173 3.63 -0.09 13.04
CA ASN A 173 4.27 -1.01 12.10
C ASN A 173 5.35 -0.37 11.21
N SER A 174 5.40 0.96 11.13
CA SER A 174 6.45 1.70 10.39
C SER A 174 7.64 2.09 11.25
N LEU A 175 7.55 1.90 12.58
CA LEU A 175 8.62 2.18 13.52
C LEU A 175 9.55 0.99 13.69
N LYS A 176 10.84 1.25 13.98
CA LYS A 176 11.74 0.21 14.42
C LYS A 176 11.27 -0.37 15.76
N PRO A 177 11.49 -1.68 16.02
CA PRO A 177 11.00 -2.33 17.24
C PRO A 177 11.40 -1.61 18.52
N GLU A 178 12.64 -1.12 18.61
CA GLU A 178 13.18 -0.42 19.78
C GLU A 178 12.44 0.90 20.04
N ILE A 179 12.18 1.66 18.96
CA ILE A 179 11.43 2.92 19.02
C ILE A 179 9.97 2.64 19.36
N SER A 180 9.34 1.68 18.66
CA SER A 180 7.96 1.28 18.90
C SER A 180 7.73 0.88 20.36
N ALA A 181 8.61 0.05 20.93
CA ALA A 181 8.49 -0.36 22.32
C ALA A 181 8.51 0.82 23.30
N ALA A 182 9.37 1.81 23.07
CA ALA A 182 9.48 2.97 23.94
C ALA A 182 8.31 3.95 23.78
N VAL A 183 7.96 4.33 22.55
CA VAL A 183 6.92 5.35 22.31
C VAL A 183 5.52 4.87 22.72
N PHE A 184 5.17 3.60 22.51
CA PHE A 184 3.86 3.08 22.89
C PHE A 184 3.71 2.73 24.38
N THR A 185 4.79 2.85 25.17
CA THR A 185 4.72 2.79 26.65
C THR A 185 4.73 4.17 27.31
N ALA A 186 4.94 5.22 26.52
CA ALA A 186 4.95 6.60 27.02
C ALA A 186 3.57 7.05 27.51
N LYS A 187 3.57 8.06 28.39
CA LYS A 187 2.37 8.75 28.89
C LYS A 187 2.34 10.18 28.31
N PRO A 188 1.76 10.39 27.14
CA PRO A 188 1.83 11.69 26.47
C PRO A 188 1.22 12.84 27.31
N PRO A 189 1.79 14.05 27.19
CA PRO A 189 3.01 14.35 26.45
C PRO A 189 4.26 13.91 27.24
N GLU A 190 5.18 13.14 26.61
CA GLU A 190 6.36 12.62 27.29
C GLU A 190 7.59 12.66 26.37
N LEU A 191 8.69 13.23 26.91
CA LEU A 191 10.02 13.11 26.35
C LEU A 191 10.63 11.78 26.81
N ILE A 192 10.86 10.87 25.87
CA ILE A 192 11.46 9.56 26.20
C ILE A 192 13.00 9.64 26.18
N LYS A 193 13.62 8.76 26.98
CA LYS A 193 15.09 8.67 27.01
C LYS A 193 15.64 8.39 25.61
N PRO A 194 16.82 8.94 25.27
CA PRO A 194 17.45 8.68 23.99
C PRO A 194 17.55 7.19 23.66
N ILE A 195 17.21 6.82 22.42
CA ILE A 195 17.18 5.44 21.95
C ILE A 195 18.25 5.26 20.87
N LEU A 196 19.22 4.39 21.15
CA LEU A 196 20.24 4.04 20.16
C LEU A 196 19.70 3.04 19.13
N THR A 197 19.92 3.34 17.85
CA THR A 197 19.63 2.45 16.74
C THR A 197 20.77 2.44 15.73
N SER A 198 20.66 1.62 14.68
CA SER A 198 21.63 1.63 13.56
C SER A 198 21.68 2.95 12.75
N LYS A 199 20.74 3.88 12.99
CA LYS A 199 20.69 5.20 12.32
C LYS A 199 21.23 6.34 13.17
N GLY A 200 21.59 6.08 14.43
CA GLY A 200 21.99 7.07 15.42
C GLY A 200 21.16 7.01 16.69
N VAL A 201 21.25 8.05 17.48
CA VAL A 201 20.55 8.21 18.77
C VAL A 201 19.31 9.07 18.56
N HIS A 202 18.16 8.50 18.83
CA HIS A 202 16.86 9.13 18.63
C HIS A 202 16.41 9.81 19.92
N LEU A 203 16.24 11.13 19.88
CA LEU A 203 15.55 11.91 20.89
C LEU A 203 14.12 12.12 20.42
N ILE A 204 13.14 11.66 21.19
CA ILE A 204 11.73 11.62 20.79
C ILE A 204 10.84 12.25 21.86
N LEU A 205 9.98 13.17 21.44
CA LEU A 205 8.86 13.68 22.24
C LEU A 205 7.56 13.08 21.70
N VAL A 206 6.91 12.28 22.52
CA VAL A 206 5.60 11.71 22.23
C VAL A 206 4.54 12.75 22.62
N GLU A 207 3.77 13.21 21.65
CA GLU A 207 2.71 14.21 21.87
C GLU A 207 1.36 13.52 22.15
N GLU A 208 1.04 12.48 21.39
CA GLU A 208 -0.23 11.76 21.49
C GLU A 208 -0.08 10.30 21.04
N ILE A 209 -0.78 9.38 21.68
CA ILE A 209 -0.95 8.00 21.21
C ILE A 209 -2.38 7.84 20.72
N ILE A 210 -2.54 7.51 19.44
CA ILE A 210 -3.83 7.35 18.78
C ILE A 210 -4.14 5.87 18.68
N GLN A 211 -5.19 5.44 19.37
CA GLN A 211 -5.69 4.08 19.21
C GLN A 211 -6.40 3.95 17.86
N SER A 212 -6.11 2.87 17.16
CA SER A 212 -6.77 2.60 15.89
C SER A 212 -8.24 2.26 16.09
N GLN A 213 -9.06 2.75 15.18
CA GLN A 213 -10.47 2.38 15.03
C GLN A 213 -10.68 1.83 13.62
N LEU A 214 -11.50 0.79 13.53
CA LEU A 214 -11.85 0.20 12.23
C LEU A 214 -12.80 1.15 11.48
N ASN A 215 -12.21 2.02 10.68
CA ASN A 215 -12.95 2.88 9.74
C ASN A 215 -12.96 2.25 8.34
N ASP A 216 -13.71 2.84 7.42
CA ASP A 216 -13.86 2.33 6.05
C ASP A 216 -12.51 2.14 5.33
N LYS A 217 -11.57 3.05 5.52
CA LYS A 217 -10.23 2.95 4.91
C LYS A 217 -9.47 1.74 5.43
N LEU A 218 -9.39 1.58 6.74
CA LEU A 218 -8.70 0.46 7.36
C LEU A 218 -9.41 -0.88 7.07
N TYR A 219 -10.75 -0.87 7.01
CA TYR A 219 -11.53 -2.01 6.56
C TYR A 219 -11.11 -2.47 5.15
N GLN A 220 -10.98 -1.55 4.20
CA GLN A 220 -10.54 -1.85 2.84
C GLN A 220 -9.07 -2.32 2.79
N GLU A 221 -8.19 -1.74 3.57
CA GLU A 221 -6.80 -2.15 3.68
C GLU A 221 -6.68 -3.60 4.20
N ILE A 222 -7.41 -3.93 5.27
CA ILE A 222 -7.42 -5.29 5.83
C ILE A 222 -8.04 -6.28 4.85
N SER A 223 -9.16 -5.92 4.21
CA SER A 223 -9.79 -6.74 3.18
C SER A 223 -8.83 -7.07 2.05
N SER A 224 -8.13 -6.06 1.54
CA SER A 224 -7.13 -6.21 0.47
C SER A 224 -5.94 -7.07 0.89
N HIS A 225 -5.48 -6.90 2.13
CA HIS A 225 -4.40 -7.70 2.71
C HIS A 225 -4.80 -9.19 2.80
N LEU A 226 -5.94 -9.48 3.40
CA LEU A 226 -6.45 -10.85 3.55
C LEU A 226 -6.67 -11.52 2.19
N PHE A 227 -7.21 -10.79 1.23
CA PHE A 227 -7.40 -11.29 -0.12
C PHE A 227 -6.07 -11.58 -0.82
N SER A 228 -5.08 -10.70 -0.69
CA SER A 228 -3.75 -10.90 -1.25
C SER A 228 -3.06 -12.14 -0.68
N GLU A 229 -3.11 -12.32 0.63
CA GLU A 229 -2.53 -13.50 1.30
C GLU A 229 -3.25 -14.80 0.88
N TRP A 230 -4.57 -14.77 0.82
CA TRP A 230 -5.34 -15.90 0.31
C TRP A 230 -4.96 -16.25 -1.13
N LEU A 231 -4.88 -15.25 -2.00
CA LEU A 231 -4.54 -15.46 -3.41
C LEU A 231 -3.15 -16.06 -3.56
N LYS A 232 -2.16 -15.57 -2.83
CA LYS A 232 -0.81 -16.16 -2.80
C LYS A 232 -0.84 -17.63 -2.39
N GLN A 233 -1.61 -17.97 -1.35
CA GLN A 233 -1.78 -19.34 -0.88
C GLN A 233 -2.46 -20.24 -1.92
N GLN A 234 -3.44 -19.73 -2.69
CA GLN A 234 -4.06 -20.50 -3.77
C GLN A 234 -3.09 -20.72 -4.93
N ILE A 235 -2.38 -19.68 -5.36
CA ILE A 235 -1.38 -19.76 -6.44
C ILE A 235 -0.28 -20.75 -6.10
N ALA A 236 0.20 -20.79 -4.85
CA ALA A 236 1.23 -21.72 -4.41
C ALA A 236 0.84 -23.21 -4.51
N LYS A 237 -0.47 -23.51 -4.63
CA LYS A 237 -0.97 -24.88 -4.79
C LYS A 237 -1.03 -25.32 -6.26
N ILE A 238 -0.77 -24.41 -7.21
CA ILE A 238 -0.97 -24.67 -8.64
C ILE A 238 0.34 -25.08 -9.28
N GLU A 239 0.33 -26.23 -9.93
CA GLU A 239 1.39 -26.63 -10.84
C GLU A 239 1.22 -25.92 -12.20
N VAL A 240 2.20 -25.15 -12.61
CA VAL A 240 2.15 -24.35 -13.83
C VAL A 240 2.96 -25.05 -14.94
N ILE A 241 2.26 -25.59 -15.91
CA ILE A 241 2.89 -26.14 -17.12
C ILE A 241 3.02 -25.02 -18.16
N LYS A 242 4.23 -24.74 -18.60
CA LYS A 242 4.57 -23.67 -19.54
C LYS A 242 4.96 -24.26 -20.90
N HIS A 243 4.21 -23.98 -21.95
CA HIS A 243 4.55 -24.33 -23.32
C HIS A 243 5.08 -23.08 -24.06
N TRP A 244 6.39 -22.93 -24.12
CA TRP A 244 7.05 -21.78 -24.75
C TRP A 244 7.42 -22.02 -26.23
N ASN A 245 7.26 -23.25 -26.73
CA ASN A 245 7.79 -23.66 -28.03
C ASN A 245 7.04 -23.10 -29.24
N ASP A 246 5.83 -22.59 -29.04
CA ASP A 246 4.98 -22.04 -30.13
C ASP A 246 5.26 -20.53 -30.39
N LEU A 247 6.30 -20.00 -29.79
CA LEU A 247 6.63 -18.56 -29.81
C LEU A 247 7.96 -18.24 -30.56
N SER A 248 8.48 -19.22 -31.34
CA SER A 248 9.69 -19.03 -32.16
C SER A 248 9.40 -18.60 -33.58
#